data_c8d0464270ac84db19b34302bbf1ab99
#
_entry.id   c8d0464270ac84db19b34302bbf1ab99
#
_cell.length_a   1.000
_cell.length_b   1.000
_cell.length_c   1.000
_cell.angle_alpha   90.00
_cell.angle_beta   90.00
_cell.angle_gamma   90.00
#
_symmetry.space_group_name_H-M   'P 1'
#
loop_
_entity.id
_entity.type
_entity.pdbx_description
1 polymer ?
#
loop_
_entity_poly.entity_id
_entity_poly.type
_entity_poly.pdbx_seq_one_letter_code
_entity_poly.pdbx_strand_id
1 'polypeptide(L)'
;MTDDAVNGNIALPVKDDNAANSNTADSTASDSFAALTPDLIIEAIESDDKLLCDGRLLALNSYENRVYRIGIEDSEPLIAKFYRPDRWTEDQINEEHAFAAELAAADIPVVAPLASNNGDTLRKQGEFYFALYPMRGGRSPELDNPEQLQIIGRFIGRLHKVSETAQFSNRSRVNAETLGRESSDYLLTHTRLPADLARAYESLITDLLAKIESHFDSCKLVSSIRLHGDFHPGNILWRDETPHIVDLDDARTGPAIQDLWLFLSGDRQYQQARLADLLDGYTMFREFDPTELRLVEALRTLRIIHYAAWLDKRREEPAFQQAFPWLESNRYWDDHILALKEQSSALDEEPLRWD
;
A
#
# COMPACT_ATOMS: atom_id res chain seq x y z
N MET A 1 2.13 22.81 13.54
CA MET A 1 3.42 22.11 13.51
C MET A 1 3.30 21.05 14.59
N THR A 2 2.87 19.88 14.21
CA THR A 2 2.60 18.78 15.14
C THR A 2 3.85 17.92 15.26
N ASP A 3 4.15 17.49 16.48
CA ASP A 3 5.34 16.74 16.91
C ASP A 3 5.56 15.34 16.29
N ASP A 4 4.79 14.99 15.26
CA ASP A 4 4.82 13.67 14.62
C ASP A 4 6.00 13.43 13.67
N ALA A 5 6.77 14.46 13.34
CA ALA A 5 7.90 14.34 12.40
C ALA A 5 9.21 13.86 13.06
N VAL A 6 9.27 13.78 14.40
CA VAL A 6 10.50 13.50 15.15
C VAL A 6 10.64 12.04 15.58
N ASN A 7 9.59 11.23 15.47
CA ASN A 7 9.57 9.86 16.00
C ASN A 7 9.50 8.75 14.93
N GLY A 8 10.19 8.88 13.79
CA GLY A 8 10.31 7.76 12.83
C GLY A 8 8.97 7.27 12.24
N ASN A 9 7.86 7.94 12.52
CA ASN A 9 6.56 7.69 11.93
C ASN A 9 6.49 8.45 10.60
N ILE A 10 6.95 7.82 9.51
CA ILE A 10 6.42 8.17 8.20
C ILE A 10 4.99 7.59 8.17
N ALA A 11 4.11 8.21 8.95
CA ALA A 11 2.70 8.08 8.73
C ALA A 11 2.44 8.69 7.36
N LEU A 12 1.97 7.88 6.42
CA LEU A 12 1.23 8.41 5.28
C LEU A 12 0.22 9.41 5.86
N PRO A 13 -0.02 10.56 5.22
CA PRO A 13 -0.99 11.53 5.74
C PRO A 13 -2.29 10.78 5.99
N VAL A 14 -2.69 10.75 7.26
CA VAL A 14 -3.98 10.23 7.68
C VAL A 14 -5.02 11.01 6.89
N LYS A 15 -5.97 10.31 6.30
CA LYS A 15 -7.09 10.87 5.55
C LYS A 15 -7.79 11.92 6.42
N ASP A 16 -7.48 13.20 6.19
CA ASP A 16 -8.32 14.28 6.70
C ASP A 16 -9.57 14.35 5.82
N ASP A 17 -10.70 14.00 6.39
CA ASP A 17 -12.02 13.92 5.72
C ASP A 17 -12.61 15.29 5.30
N ASN A 18 -11.81 16.35 5.21
CA ASN A 18 -12.24 17.70 4.87
C ASN A 18 -11.32 18.41 3.87
N ALA A 19 -11.40 18.02 2.59
CA ALA A 19 -10.92 18.88 1.52
C ALA A 19 -12.03 19.02 0.47
N ALA A 20 -12.69 20.17 0.51
CA ALA A 20 -13.74 20.54 -0.42
C ALA A 20 -13.19 20.77 -1.83
N ASN A 21 -13.90 20.24 -2.78
CA ASN A 21 -13.83 20.42 -4.22
C ASN A 21 -13.60 21.88 -4.64
N SER A 22 -12.49 22.19 -5.33
CA SER A 22 -12.38 23.38 -6.17
C SER A 22 -11.76 23.01 -7.51
N ASN A 23 -12.62 22.88 -8.53
CA ASN A 23 -12.23 22.83 -9.93
C ASN A 23 -11.65 24.17 -10.36
N THR A 24 -10.37 24.22 -10.70
CA THR A 24 -9.83 25.22 -11.63
C THR A 24 -8.78 24.53 -12.51
N ALA A 25 -9.13 24.39 -13.80
CA ALA A 25 -8.24 23.96 -14.85
C ALA A 25 -7.29 25.09 -15.22
N ASP A 26 -6.00 24.85 -15.16
CA ASP A 26 -5.02 25.19 -16.21
C ASP A 26 -3.59 24.82 -15.74
N SER A 27 -3.07 23.68 -16.17
CA SER A 27 -1.63 23.43 -16.21
C SER A 27 -1.33 22.27 -17.17
N THR A 28 -0.31 22.46 -17.99
CA THR A 28 0.16 21.54 -19.04
C THR A 28 0.94 20.31 -18.53
N ALA A 29 0.70 19.86 -17.30
CA ALA A 29 1.19 18.61 -16.75
C ALA A 29 0.24 17.48 -17.18
N SER A 30 0.76 16.39 -17.73
CA SER A 30 -0.06 15.26 -18.18
C SER A 30 -0.62 14.53 -16.96
N ASP A 31 -1.88 14.78 -16.64
CA ASP A 31 -2.64 13.98 -15.69
C ASP A 31 -2.96 12.64 -16.34
N SER A 32 -2.45 11.54 -15.77
CA SER A 32 -2.71 10.18 -16.25
C SER A 32 -4.20 9.81 -16.32
N PHE A 33 -5.05 10.60 -15.69
CA PHE A 33 -6.50 10.41 -15.66
C PHE A 33 -7.28 11.55 -16.33
N ALA A 34 -6.62 12.40 -17.12
CA ALA A 34 -7.28 13.56 -17.75
C ALA A 34 -8.49 13.17 -18.61
N ALA A 35 -8.45 12.01 -19.25
CA ALA A 35 -9.55 11.49 -20.07
C ALA A 35 -10.68 10.84 -19.24
N LEU A 36 -10.51 10.60 -17.95
CA LEU A 36 -11.48 9.94 -17.08
C LEU A 36 -12.54 10.95 -16.59
N THR A 37 -13.48 11.31 -17.48
CA THR A 37 -14.58 12.23 -17.16
C THR A 37 -15.71 11.53 -16.41
N PRO A 38 -16.58 12.26 -15.69
CA PRO A 38 -17.76 11.70 -15.05
C PRO A 38 -18.66 10.92 -16.02
N ASP A 39 -18.85 11.43 -17.24
CA ASP A 39 -19.66 10.78 -18.27
C ASP A 39 -19.03 9.43 -18.69
N LEU A 40 -17.71 9.39 -18.89
CA LEU A 40 -16.98 8.15 -19.22
C LEU A 40 -17.08 7.11 -18.08
N ILE A 41 -17.06 7.55 -16.82
CA ILE A 41 -17.22 6.66 -15.67
C ILE A 41 -18.62 6.04 -15.66
N ILE A 42 -19.67 6.85 -15.85
CA ILE A 42 -21.06 6.36 -15.91
C ILE A 42 -21.21 5.39 -17.08
N GLU A 43 -20.77 5.76 -18.28
CA GLU A 43 -20.81 4.91 -19.48
C GLU A 43 -20.11 3.58 -19.24
N ALA A 44 -18.92 3.60 -18.60
CA ALA A 44 -18.18 2.39 -18.30
C ALA A 44 -18.96 1.40 -17.43
N ILE A 45 -19.68 1.91 -16.43
CA ILE A 45 -20.43 1.07 -15.48
C ILE A 45 -21.72 0.55 -16.13
N GLU A 46 -22.42 1.39 -16.88
CA GLU A 46 -23.70 1.03 -17.50
C GLU A 46 -23.56 0.12 -18.73
N SER A 47 -22.37 0.12 -19.37
CA SER A 47 -22.15 -0.64 -20.60
C SER A 47 -22.00 -2.15 -20.39
N ASP A 48 -21.47 -2.59 -19.25
CA ASP A 48 -21.06 -3.99 -19.03
C ASP A 48 -22.14 -4.84 -18.34
N ASP A 49 -22.68 -4.41 -17.21
CA ASP A 49 -23.53 -5.24 -16.35
C ASP A 49 -25.02 -4.86 -16.35
N LYS A 50 -25.43 -3.97 -17.24
CA LYS A 50 -26.79 -3.38 -17.28
C LYS A 50 -27.15 -2.69 -15.96
N LEU A 51 -26.14 -2.21 -15.24
CA LEU A 51 -26.32 -1.37 -14.08
C LEU A 51 -26.84 0.00 -14.54
N LEU A 52 -27.75 0.59 -13.78
CA LEU A 52 -28.21 1.95 -14.01
C LEU A 52 -27.67 2.83 -12.89
N CYS A 53 -26.90 3.84 -13.27
CA CYS A 53 -26.38 4.82 -12.30
C CYS A 53 -27.47 5.84 -11.95
N ASP A 54 -27.64 6.17 -10.68
CA ASP A 54 -28.59 7.16 -10.21
C ASP A 54 -28.07 8.61 -10.26
N GLY A 55 -26.87 8.81 -10.84
CA GLY A 55 -26.20 10.10 -10.99
C GLY A 55 -25.37 10.53 -9.77
N ARG A 56 -25.37 9.76 -8.67
CA ARG A 56 -24.50 10.05 -7.51
C ARG A 56 -23.11 9.49 -7.76
N LEU A 57 -22.15 10.38 -7.98
CA LEU A 57 -20.74 10.06 -8.18
C LEU A 57 -19.90 10.83 -7.16
N LEU A 58 -19.22 10.12 -6.28
CA LEU A 58 -18.36 10.70 -5.26
C LEU A 58 -16.92 10.16 -5.40
N ALA A 59 -15.97 11.03 -5.71
CA ALA A 59 -14.56 10.66 -5.69
C ALA A 59 -14.11 10.37 -4.25
N LEU A 60 -13.40 9.26 -4.05
CA LEU A 60 -12.80 8.90 -2.78
C LEU A 60 -11.30 9.22 -2.81
N ASN A 61 -10.73 9.47 -1.63
CA ASN A 61 -9.30 9.76 -1.53
C ASN A 61 -8.48 8.55 -1.96
N SER A 62 -7.81 8.68 -3.09
CA SER A 62 -6.83 7.73 -3.62
C SER A 62 -5.84 8.47 -4.50
N TYR A 63 -4.56 8.30 -4.22
CA TYR A 63 -3.50 8.98 -4.97
C TYR A 63 -2.96 8.14 -6.13
N GLU A 64 -3.04 6.82 -6.01
CA GLU A 64 -2.51 5.92 -7.01
C GLU A 64 -3.52 5.66 -8.14
N ASN A 65 -4.70 5.27 -7.78
CA ASN A 65 -5.81 4.99 -8.69
C ASN A 65 -6.86 6.10 -8.60
N ARG A 66 -7.91 6.03 -9.41
CA ARG A 66 -9.12 6.84 -9.19
C ARG A 66 -10.22 5.93 -8.66
N VAL A 67 -10.71 6.24 -7.48
CA VAL A 67 -11.71 5.46 -6.79
C VAL A 67 -12.97 6.29 -6.59
N TYR A 68 -14.10 5.76 -7.00
CA TYR A 68 -15.39 6.45 -6.92
C TYR A 68 -16.42 5.57 -6.21
N ARG A 69 -17.21 6.21 -5.37
CA ARG A 69 -18.47 5.65 -4.91
C ARG A 69 -19.56 6.03 -5.90
N ILE A 70 -20.24 5.03 -6.45
CA ILE A 70 -21.25 5.17 -7.48
C ILE A 70 -22.60 4.77 -6.90
N GLY A 71 -23.60 5.65 -7.03
CA GLY A 71 -24.98 5.30 -6.72
C GLY A 71 -25.59 4.46 -7.84
N ILE A 72 -26.24 3.36 -7.50
CA ILE A 72 -26.92 2.46 -8.44
C ILE A 72 -28.43 2.52 -8.16
N GLU A 73 -29.26 2.59 -9.20
CA GLU A 73 -30.72 2.57 -9.08
C GLU A 73 -31.18 1.27 -8.43
N ASP A 74 -32.10 1.39 -7.48
CA ASP A 74 -32.71 0.27 -6.76
C ASP A 74 -31.71 -0.74 -6.12
N SER A 75 -30.45 -0.30 -5.87
CA SER A 75 -29.40 -1.15 -5.30
C SER A 75 -28.47 -0.39 -4.34
N GLU A 76 -27.65 -1.15 -3.62
CA GLU A 76 -26.58 -0.58 -2.82
C GLU A 76 -25.51 0.07 -3.72
N PRO A 77 -24.87 1.17 -3.27
CA PRO A 77 -23.79 1.79 -4.01
C PRO A 77 -22.63 0.84 -4.23
N LEU A 78 -21.93 1.01 -5.34
CA LEU A 78 -20.69 0.30 -5.66
C LEU A 78 -19.47 1.21 -5.53
N ILE A 79 -18.31 0.58 -5.41
CA ILE A 79 -17.01 1.23 -5.54
C ILE A 79 -16.43 0.87 -6.90
N ALA A 80 -16.12 1.87 -7.72
CA ALA A 80 -15.40 1.70 -8.97
C ALA A 80 -13.95 2.16 -8.78
N LYS A 81 -12.99 1.25 -9.00
CA LYS A 81 -11.55 1.52 -8.99
C LYS A 81 -11.04 1.51 -10.40
N PHE A 82 -10.61 2.67 -10.90
CA PHE A 82 -9.93 2.83 -12.17
C PHE A 82 -8.41 2.77 -11.93
N TYR A 83 -7.76 1.79 -12.53
CA TYR A 83 -6.32 1.57 -12.37
C TYR A 83 -5.53 2.65 -13.11
N ARG A 84 -4.41 3.07 -12.52
CA ARG A 84 -3.48 3.99 -13.18
C ARG A 84 -2.94 3.34 -14.46
N PRO A 85 -3.03 4.02 -15.61
CA PRO A 85 -2.40 3.55 -16.83
C PRO A 85 -0.91 3.24 -16.62
N ASP A 86 -0.43 2.19 -17.26
CA ASP A 86 0.97 1.77 -17.30
C ASP A 86 1.61 1.35 -15.94
N ARG A 87 0.83 1.35 -14.84
CA ARG A 87 1.34 0.84 -13.55
C ARG A 87 1.38 -0.68 -13.51
N TRP A 88 0.29 -1.31 -13.86
CA TRP A 88 0.12 -2.76 -13.85
C TRP A 88 -0.34 -3.27 -15.21
N THR A 89 0.17 -4.42 -15.63
CA THR A 89 -0.37 -5.13 -16.79
C THR A 89 -1.70 -5.79 -16.45
N GLU A 90 -2.46 -6.13 -17.46
CA GLU A 90 -3.73 -6.88 -17.31
C GLU A 90 -3.53 -8.19 -16.53
N ASP A 91 -2.46 -8.94 -16.82
CA ASP A 91 -2.13 -10.17 -16.12
C ASP A 91 -1.84 -9.95 -14.64
N GLN A 92 -1.15 -8.86 -14.31
CA GLN A 92 -0.84 -8.50 -12.92
C GLN A 92 -2.11 -8.13 -12.14
N ILE A 93 -3.05 -7.39 -12.75
CA ILE A 93 -4.33 -7.06 -12.11
C ILE A 93 -5.18 -8.33 -11.94
N ASN A 94 -5.22 -9.20 -12.94
CA ASN A 94 -5.97 -10.45 -12.84
C ASN A 94 -5.41 -11.39 -11.76
N GLU A 95 -4.09 -11.41 -11.54
CA GLU A 95 -3.49 -12.14 -10.41
C GLU A 95 -3.91 -11.58 -9.04
N GLU A 96 -4.01 -10.24 -8.89
CA GLU A 96 -4.56 -9.60 -7.69
C GLU A 96 -6.01 -10.05 -7.45
N HIS A 97 -6.84 -9.96 -8.50
CA HIS A 97 -8.26 -10.33 -8.43
C HIS A 97 -8.45 -11.80 -8.09
N ALA A 98 -7.67 -12.69 -8.70
CA ALA A 98 -7.71 -14.11 -8.40
C ALA A 98 -7.32 -14.38 -6.94
N PHE A 99 -6.29 -13.72 -6.44
CA PHE A 99 -5.88 -13.83 -5.04
C PHE A 99 -6.96 -13.30 -4.09
N ALA A 100 -7.58 -12.15 -4.38
CA ALA A 100 -8.72 -11.64 -3.60
C ALA A 100 -9.89 -12.63 -3.56
N ALA A 101 -10.20 -13.27 -4.70
CA ALA A 101 -11.26 -14.27 -4.80
C ALA A 101 -10.93 -15.54 -3.97
N GLU A 102 -9.69 -16.02 -4.00
CA GLU A 102 -9.24 -17.14 -3.18
C GLU A 102 -9.39 -16.85 -1.69
N LEU A 103 -8.99 -15.64 -1.25
CA LEU A 103 -9.12 -15.21 0.13
C LEU A 103 -10.59 -15.13 0.56
N ALA A 104 -11.45 -14.55 -0.28
CA ALA A 104 -12.89 -14.47 -0.01
C ALA A 104 -13.53 -15.88 0.06
N ALA A 105 -13.14 -16.81 -0.83
CA ALA A 105 -13.59 -18.19 -0.81
C ALA A 105 -13.14 -18.98 0.44
N ALA A 106 -12.08 -18.53 1.10
CA ALA A 106 -11.60 -19.05 2.37
C ALA A 106 -12.21 -18.36 3.60
N ASP A 107 -13.33 -17.62 3.42
CA ASP A 107 -14.02 -16.84 4.46
C ASP A 107 -13.10 -15.79 5.14
N ILE A 108 -12.14 -15.25 4.41
CA ILE A 108 -11.37 -14.10 4.88
C ILE A 108 -12.12 -12.85 4.42
N PRO A 109 -12.34 -11.84 5.30
CA PRO A 109 -13.18 -10.69 5.00
C PRO A 109 -12.46 -9.66 4.09
N VAL A 110 -11.94 -10.13 2.96
CA VAL A 110 -11.39 -9.30 1.89
C VAL A 110 -12.53 -8.73 1.05
N VAL A 111 -12.44 -7.48 0.68
CA VAL A 111 -13.35 -6.87 -0.27
C VAL A 111 -12.87 -7.21 -1.68
N ALA A 112 -13.32 -8.33 -2.22
CA ALA A 112 -12.96 -8.80 -3.55
C ALA A 112 -13.76 -8.07 -4.65
N PRO A 113 -13.21 -7.95 -5.88
CA PRO A 113 -13.92 -7.36 -7.00
C PRO A 113 -15.09 -8.22 -7.46
N LEU A 114 -16.15 -7.57 -7.93
CA LEU A 114 -17.36 -8.20 -8.45
C LEU A 114 -17.12 -8.74 -9.87
N ALA A 115 -17.51 -9.97 -10.10
CA ALA A 115 -17.52 -10.53 -11.44
C ALA A 115 -18.65 -9.91 -12.29
N SER A 116 -18.35 -9.65 -13.56
CA SER A 116 -19.34 -9.28 -14.57
C SER A 116 -20.23 -10.47 -14.94
N ASN A 117 -21.23 -10.24 -15.78
CA ASN A 117 -22.08 -11.31 -16.32
C ASN A 117 -21.27 -12.36 -17.13
N ASN A 118 -20.11 -12.01 -17.64
CA ASN A 118 -19.20 -12.91 -18.35
C ASN A 118 -18.23 -13.67 -17.42
N GLY A 119 -18.23 -13.33 -16.13
CA GLY A 119 -17.32 -13.90 -15.14
C GLY A 119 -16.02 -13.13 -14.93
N ASP A 120 -15.75 -12.10 -15.74
CA ASP A 120 -14.53 -11.28 -15.63
C ASP A 120 -14.68 -10.26 -14.49
N THR A 121 -13.63 -10.09 -13.70
CA THR A 121 -13.59 -9.07 -12.63
C THR A 121 -12.90 -7.79 -13.09
N LEU A 122 -12.05 -7.87 -14.10
CA LEU A 122 -11.39 -6.74 -14.74
C LEU A 122 -12.16 -6.31 -15.97
N ARG A 123 -12.42 -5.02 -16.09
CA ARG A 123 -13.15 -4.39 -17.18
C ARG A 123 -12.27 -3.34 -17.84
N LYS A 124 -12.64 -2.94 -19.05
CA LYS A 124 -11.91 -1.92 -19.82
C LYS A 124 -12.86 -0.93 -20.47
N GLN A 125 -12.59 0.37 -20.26
CA GLN A 125 -13.26 1.45 -20.96
C GLN A 125 -12.21 2.43 -21.52
N GLY A 126 -12.14 2.53 -22.84
CA GLY A 126 -11.08 3.31 -23.51
C GLY A 126 -9.69 2.77 -23.15
N GLU A 127 -8.87 3.64 -22.59
CA GLU A 127 -7.51 3.29 -22.12
C GLU A 127 -7.48 2.76 -20.66
N PHE A 128 -8.59 2.90 -19.91
CA PHE A 128 -8.62 2.57 -18.50
C PHE A 128 -9.08 1.13 -18.24
N TYR A 129 -8.31 0.41 -17.44
CA TYR A 129 -8.79 -0.78 -16.74
C TYR A 129 -9.53 -0.35 -15.47
N PHE A 130 -10.63 -1.04 -15.14
CA PHE A 130 -11.36 -0.78 -13.91
C PHE A 130 -11.99 -2.05 -13.33
N ALA A 131 -12.30 -2.00 -12.05
CA ALA A 131 -13.03 -3.05 -11.36
C ALA A 131 -14.11 -2.45 -10.45
N LEU A 132 -15.18 -3.21 -10.22
CA LEU A 132 -16.27 -2.85 -9.33
C LEU A 132 -16.18 -3.68 -8.04
N TYR A 133 -16.41 -3.02 -6.91
CA TYR A 133 -16.36 -3.65 -5.59
C TYR A 133 -17.66 -3.36 -4.83
N PRO A 134 -18.10 -4.26 -3.94
CA PRO A 134 -19.18 -3.94 -3.02
C PRO A 134 -18.73 -2.81 -2.09
N MET A 135 -19.61 -1.85 -1.84
CA MET A 135 -19.31 -0.80 -0.86
C MET A 135 -19.23 -1.41 0.54
N ARG A 136 -18.15 -1.14 1.26
CA ARG A 136 -18.02 -1.44 2.68
C ARG A 136 -17.68 -0.16 3.43
N GLY A 137 -18.39 0.07 4.54
CA GLY A 137 -18.06 1.14 5.48
C GLY A 137 -17.29 0.57 6.67
N GLY A 138 -16.54 1.42 7.34
CA GLY A 138 -15.80 1.08 8.53
C GLY A 138 -14.88 2.22 8.96
N ARG A 139 -14.23 2.07 10.08
CA ARG A 139 -13.19 2.97 10.59
C ARG A 139 -11.85 2.22 10.62
N SER A 140 -10.75 2.93 10.71
CA SER A 140 -9.46 2.28 11.00
C SER A 140 -9.49 1.61 12.37
N PRO A 141 -8.79 0.49 12.55
CA PRO A 141 -8.69 -0.17 13.86
C PRO A 141 -7.93 0.69 14.87
N GLU A 142 -8.20 0.45 16.14
CA GLU A 142 -7.52 1.09 17.26
C GLU A 142 -6.28 0.28 17.63
N LEU A 143 -5.08 0.78 17.28
CA LEU A 143 -3.83 0.04 17.51
C LEU A 143 -3.42 -0.06 18.98
N ASP A 144 -4.07 0.70 19.86
CA ASP A 144 -3.88 0.63 21.33
C ASP A 144 -4.81 -0.40 21.98
N ASN A 145 -5.65 -1.05 21.18
CA ASN A 145 -6.57 -2.09 21.65
C ASN A 145 -5.99 -3.48 21.34
N PRO A 146 -5.47 -4.24 22.35
CA PRO A 146 -4.88 -5.55 22.14
C PRO A 146 -5.83 -6.56 21.52
N GLU A 147 -7.14 -6.50 21.84
CA GLU A 147 -8.14 -7.42 21.27
C GLU A 147 -8.28 -7.22 19.77
N GLN A 148 -8.27 -5.94 19.30
CA GLN A 148 -8.32 -5.65 17.87
C GLN A 148 -7.04 -6.12 17.17
N LEU A 149 -5.85 -5.92 17.76
CA LEU A 149 -4.59 -6.43 17.22
C LEU A 149 -4.57 -7.95 17.12
N GLN A 150 -5.05 -8.66 18.13
CA GLN A 150 -5.17 -10.12 18.09
C GLN A 150 -6.14 -10.59 16.99
N ILE A 151 -7.27 -9.90 16.81
CA ILE A 151 -8.21 -10.21 15.74
C ILE A 151 -7.56 -9.97 14.37
N ILE A 152 -6.87 -8.85 14.18
CA ILE A 152 -6.10 -8.56 12.95
C ILE A 152 -5.06 -9.65 12.73
N GLY A 153 -4.29 -10.01 13.75
CA GLY A 153 -3.31 -11.10 13.69
C GLY A 153 -3.91 -12.42 13.20
N ARG A 154 -5.09 -12.79 13.71
CA ARG A 154 -5.81 -14.00 13.24
C ARG A 154 -6.13 -13.95 11.76
N PHE A 155 -6.61 -12.80 11.26
CA PHE A 155 -6.93 -12.66 9.84
C PHE A 155 -5.69 -12.63 8.96
N ILE A 156 -4.58 -12.01 9.41
CA ILE A 156 -3.31 -12.09 8.69
C ILE A 156 -2.79 -13.53 8.66
N GLY A 157 -2.85 -14.25 9.79
CA GLY A 157 -2.45 -15.66 9.85
C GLY A 157 -3.26 -16.54 8.90
N ARG A 158 -4.59 -16.34 8.81
CA ARG A 158 -5.46 -17.03 7.85
C ARG A 158 -5.15 -16.66 6.40
N LEU A 159 -4.96 -15.37 6.12
CA LEU A 159 -4.55 -14.88 4.81
C LEU A 159 -3.24 -15.52 4.37
N HIS A 160 -2.22 -15.51 5.21
CA HIS A 160 -0.93 -16.10 4.91
C HIS A 160 -1.00 -17.63 4.76
N LYS A 161 -1.91 -18.29 5.46
CA LYS A 161 -2.14 -19.74 5.28
C LYS A 161 -2.67 -20.08 3.89
N VAL A 162 -3.59 -19.25 3.35
CA VAL A 162 -4.03 -19.36 1.96
C VAL A 162 -2.90 -18.98 1.00
N SER A 163 -2.12 -17.97 1.34
CA SER A 163 -1.01 -17.45 0.54
C SER A 163 0.09 -18.47 0.23
N GLU A 164 0.29 -19.47 1.10
CA GLU A 164 1.28 -20.53 0.91
C GLU A 164 0.93 -21.51 -0.22
N THR A 165 -0.33 -21.57 -0.64
CA THR A 165 -0.83 -22.59 -1.58
C THR A 165 -0.40 -22.36 -3.01
N ALA A 166 -0.01 -21.12 -3.38
CA ALA A 166 0.40 -20.74 -4.72
C ALA A 166 1.45 -19.61 -4.70
N GLN A 167 1.98 -19.26 -5.85
CA GLN A 167 2.90 -18.14 -6.05
C GLN A 167 2.33 -17.19 -7.11
N PHE A 168 2.66 -15.90 -7.04
CA PHE A 168 2.44 -14.98 -8.15
C PHE A 168 3.44 -15.27 -9.28
N SER A 169 2.97 -15.19 -10.52
CA SER A 169 3.79 -15.36 -11.72
C SER A 169 4.22 -14.02 -12.31
N ASN A 170 3.35 -13.01 -12.23
CA ASN A 170 3.54 -11.71 -12.88
C ASN A 170 3.80 -10.58 -11.86
N ARG A 171 3.34 -10.73 -10.62
CA ARG A 171 3.53 -9.69 -9.59
C ARG A 171 4.94 -9.72 -9.00
N SER A 172 5.46 -8.52 -8.68
CA SER A 172 6.83 -8.33 -8.20
C SER A 172 7.07 -8.95 -6.81
N ARG A 173 8.32 -8.91 -6.38
CA ARG A 173 8.76 -9.42 -5.06
C ARG A 173 9.18 -8.27 -4.16
N VAL A 174 9.03 -8.47 -2.85
CA VAL A 174 9.59 -7.59 -1.82
C VAL A 174 11.05 -7.96 -1.61
N ASN A 175 11.97 -7.15 -2.09
CA ASN A 175 13.42 -7.33 -1.92
C ASN A 175 14.19 -6.02 -2.12
N ALA A 176 15.50 -6.05 -1.89
CA ALA A 176 16.37 -4.90 -2.05
C ALA A 176 16.44 -4.38 -3.50
N GLU A 177 16.31 -5.25 -4.50
CA GLU A 177 16.33 -4.86 -5.91
C GLU A 177 15.12 -4.01 -6.27
N THR A 178 13.89 -4.56 -6.12
CA THR A 178 12.67 -3.92 -6.61
C THR A 178 12.26 -2.68 -5.81
N LEU A 179 12.46 -2.66 -4.51
CA LEU A 179 12.05 -1.53 -3.67
C LEU A 179 13.21 -0.56 -3.36
N GLY A 180 14.43 -1.06 -3.33
CA GLY A 180 15.61 -0.29 -2.98
C GLY A 180 16.36 0.23 -4.22
N ARG A 181 17.01 -0.66 -4.97
CA ARG A 181 17.91 -0.30 -6.07
C ARG A 181 17.19 0.42 -7.21
N GLU A 182 16.12 -0.16 -7.75
CA GLU A 182 15.34 0.48 -8.83
C GLU A 182 14.80 1.86 -8.42
N SER A 183 14.40 2.02 -7.16
CA SER A 183 13.90 3.30 -6.63
C SER A 183 15.01 4.32 -6.46
N SER A 184 16.16 3.92 -5.93
CA SER A 184 17.30 4.82 -5.72
C SER A 184 17.95 5.24 -7.04
N ASP A 185 18.06 4.33 -8.01
CA ASP A 185 18.57 4.63 -9.35
C ASP A 185 17.67 5.65 -10.06
N TYR A 186 16.34 5.47 -9.92
CA TYR A 186 15.40 6.47 -10.41
C TYR A 186 15.64 7.85 -9.78
N LEU A 187 15.74 7.91 -8.44
CA LEU A 187 15.96 9.17 -7.71
C LEU A 187 17.27 9.84 -8.09
N LEU A 188 18.36 9.09 -8.30
CA LEU A 188 19.65 9.63 -8.69
C LEU A 188 19.69 10.16 -10.13
N THR A 189 18.82 9.63 -11.02
CA THR A 189 18.86 9.95 -12.45
C THR A 189 17.78 10.92 -12.90
N HIS A 190 16.60 10.96 -12.25
CA HIS A 190 15.42 11.68 -12.73
C HIS A 190 14.90 12.75 -11.79
N THR A 191 15.30 12.75 -10.53
CA THR A 191 14.76 13.64 -9.52
C THR A 191 15.39 15.03 -9.50
N ARG A 192 14.74 15.96 -8.81
CA ARG A 192 15.27 17.30 -8.46
C ARG A 192 16.11 17.28 -7.18
N LEU A 193 16.75 16.15 -6.86
CA LEU A 193 17.69 16.09 -5.75
C LEU A 193 18.75 17.18 -5.91
N PRO A 194 18.94 18.07 -4.92
CA PRO A 194 19.95 19.11 -5.00
C PRO A 194 21.35 18.54 -5.30
N ALA A 195 22.07 19.16 -6.24
CA ALA A 195 23.35 18.64 -6.73
C ALA A 195 24.43 18.50 -5.64
N ASP A 196 24.37 19.31 -4.61
CA ASP A 196 25.23 19.29 -3.43
C ASP A 196 24.92 18.10 -2.51
N LEU A 197 23.67 17.61 -2.50
CA LEU A 197 23.24 16.44 -1.73
C LEU A 197 23.42 15.11 -2.50
N ALA A 198 23.44 15.13 -3.82
CA ALA A 198 23.42 13.93 -4.67
C ALA A 198 24.54 12.93 -4.31
N ARG A 199 25.78 13.40 -4.14
CA ARG A 199 26.91 12.52 -3.80
C ARG A 199 26.78 11.91 -2.41
N ALA A 200 26.30 12.69 -1.43
CA ALA A 200 26.09 12.20 -0.07
C ALA A 200 24.94 11.18 -0.03
N TYR A 201 23.88 11.43 -0.81
CA TYR A 201 22.76 10.50 -0.98
C TYR A 201 23.20 9.18 -1.62
N GLU A 202 23.94 9.23 -2.74
CA GLU A 202 24.47 8.04 -3.43
C GLU A 202 25.31 7.14 -2.50
N SER A 203 26.24 7.76 -1.75
CA SER A 203 27.06 7.02 -0.77
C SER A 203 26.20 6.38 0.32
N LEU A 204 25.24 7.12 0.89
CA LEU A 204 24.35 6.63 1.94
C LEU A 204 23.49 5.46 1.44
N ILE A 205 22.90 5.59 0.24
CA ILE A 205 22.07 4.53 -0.36
C ILE A 205 22.90 3.27 -0.63
N THR A 206 24.13 3.42 -1.11
CA THR A 206 25.04 2.28 -1.36
C THR A 206 25.28 1.49 -0.07
N ASP A 207 25.59 2.19 1.03
CA ASP A 207 25.82 1.57 2.33
C ASP A 207 24.54 0.92 2.89
N LEU A 208 23.38 1.60 2.76
CA LEU A 208 22.09 1.08 3.21
C LEU A 208 21.69 -0.18 2.45
N LEU A 209 21.82 -0.19 1.12
CA LEU A 209 21.47 -1.36 0.31
C LEU A 209 22.34 -2.56 0.66
N ALA A 210 23.64 -2.37 0.92
CA ALA A 210 24.53 -3.44 1.36
C ALA A 210 24.10 -4.03 2.72
N LYS A 211 23.70 -3.18 3.69
CA LYS A 211 23.15 -3.63 4.98
C LYS A 211 21.84 -4.39 4.79
N ILE A 212 20.89 -3.85 4.00
CA ILE A 212 19.62 -4.47 3.71
C ILE A 212 19.80 -5.85 3.09
N GLU A 213 20.66 -5.97 2.06
CA GLU A 213 21.01 -7.25 1.42
C GLU A 213 21.54 -8.26 2.45
N SER A 214 22.40 -7.82 3.37
CA SER A 214 22.91 -8.68 4.46
C SER A 214 21.81 -9.18 5.38
N HIS A 215 20.79 -8.34 5.69
CA HIS A 215 19.62 -8.77 6.47
C HIS A 215 18.80 -9.82 5.71
N PHE A 216 18.51 -9.59 4.42
CA PHE A 216 17.80 -10.57 3.59
C PHE A 216 18.57 -11.88 3.46
N ASP A 217 19.90 -11.83 3.30
CA ASP A 217 20.76 -13.03 3.24
C ASP A 217 20.73 -13.82 4.55
N SER A 218 20.63 -13.15 5.70
CA SER A 218 20.48 -13.81 7.00
C SER A 218 19.14 -14.57 7.13
N CYS A 219 18.14 -14.16 6.34
CA CYS A 219 16.79 -14.73 6.30
C CYS A 219 16.50 -15.55 5.04
N LYS A 220 17.51 -15.94 4.26
CA LYS A 220 17.34 -16.63 2.97
C LYS A 220 16.60 -17.98 3.03
N LEU A 221 16.47 -18.57 4.21
CA LEU A 221 15.72 -19.82 4.44
C LEU A 221 14.25 -19.56 4.77
N VAL A 222 13.88 -18.32 5.04
CA VAL A 222 12.48 -17.93 5.26
C VAL A 222 11.69 -18.11 3.98
N SER A 223 10.52 -18.72 4.09
CA SER A 223 9.64 -18.91 2.93
C SER A 223 9.03 -17.59 2.48
N SER A 224 9.06 -17.33 1.17
CA SER A 224 8.30 -16.24 0.57
C SER A 224 6.90 -16.73 0.19
N ILE A 225 5.90 -15.93 0.54
CA ILE A 225 4.48 -16.19 0.28
C ILE A 225 3.86 -15.02 -0.48
N ARG A 226 2.62 -15.18 -0.96
CA ARG A 226 1.82 -14.07 -1.48
C ARG A 226 1.40 -13.19 -0.31
N LEU A 227 1.53 -11.87 -0.47
CA LEU A 227 1.28 -10.87 0.55
C LEU A 227 0.20 -9.91 0.10
N HIS A 228 -0.46 -9.24 1.05
CA HIS A 228 -1.16 -8.00 0.77
C HIS A 228 -0.18 -6.92 0.25
N GLY A 229 1.02 -6.87 0.83
CA GLY A 229 2.14 -6.04 0.39
C GLY A 229 2.15 -4.62 0.97
N ASP A 230 0.98 -4.02 1.24
CA ASP A 230 0.82 -2.73 1.91
C ASP A 230 -0.24 -2.83 3.02
N PHE A 231 -0.10 -3.82 3.92
CA PHE A 231 -1.09 -4.11 4.95
C PHE A 231 -0.91 -3.19 6.16
N HIS A 232 -1.48 -2.01 6.10
CA HIS A 232 -1.48 -1.03 7.18
C HIS A 232 -2.91 -0.74 7.69
N PRO A 233 -3.06 -0.08 8.87
CA PRO A 233 -4.38 0.18 9.46
C PRO A 233 -5.37 0.90 8.54
N GLY A 234 -4.90 1.74 7.62
CA GLY A 234 -5.73 2.45 6.65
C GLY A 234 -6.37 1.54 5.59
N ASN A 235 -5.85 0.31 5.40
CA ASN A 235 -6.39 -0.70 4.50
C ASN A 235 -7.30 -1.71 5.22
N ILE A 236 -7.73 -1.37 6.44
CA ILE A 236 -8.70 -2.13 7.22
C ILE A 236 -9.90 -1.25 7.53
N LEU A 237 -11.08 -1.68 7.10
CA LEU A 237 -12.35 -1.09 7.46
C LEU A 237 -12.97 -1.88 8.61
N TRP A 238 -12.76 -1.41 9.84
CA TRP A 238 -13.28 -2.07 11.04
C TRP A 238 -14.75 -1.76 11.23
N ARG A 239 -15.59 -2.79 11.25
CA ARG A 239 -17.02 -2.68 11.47
C ARG A 239 -17.56 -3.94 12.12
N ASP A 240 -18.44 -3.79 13.11
CA ASP A 240 -19.15 -4.91 13.76
C ASP A 240 -18.17 -6.02 14.22
N GLU A 241 -17.09 -5.61 14.90
CA GLU A 241 -15.99 -6.48 15.39
C GLU A 241 -15.29 -7.32 14.28
N THR A 242 -15.42 -6.89 13.03
CA THR A 242 -14.82 -7.56 11.89
C THR A 242 -13.97 -6.57 11.07
N PRO A 243 -12.68 -6.90 10.79
CA PRO A 243 -11.87 -6.15 9.84
C PRO A 243 -12.26 -6.52 8.41
N HIS A 244 -12.65 -5.56 7.58
CA HIS A 244 -12.75 -5.76 6.14
C HIS A 244 -11.46 -5.28 5.49
N ILE A 245 -10.74 -6.20 4.86
CA ILE A 245 -9.44 -5.94 4.22
C ILE A 245 -9.69 -5.40 2.82
N VAL A 246 -9.08 -4.28 2.49
CA VAL A 246 -9.21 -3.59 1.20
C VAL A 246 -7.84 -3.32 0.57
N ASP A 247 -7.85 -3.06 -0.73
CA ASP A 247 -6.71 -2.54 -1.50
C ASP A 247 -5.50 -3.49 -1.58
N LEU A 248 -5.70 -4.62 -2.23
CA LEU A 248 -4.66 -5.59 -2.59
C LEU A 248 -3.77 -5.13 -3.78
N ASP A 249 -3.84 -3.85 -4.16
CA ASP A 249 -3.15 -3.27 -5.32
C ASP A 249 -1.62 -3.49 -5.30
N ASP A 250 -1.03 -3.52 -4.12
CA ASP A 250 0.39 -3.79 -3.90
C ASP A 250 0.71 -5.24 -3.52
N ALA A 251 -0.23 -6.17 -3.79
CA ALA A 251 0.01 -7.59 -3.54
C ALA A 251 1.28 -8.07 -4.25
N ARG A 252 2.17 -8.75 -3.51
CA ARG A 252 3.52 -9.14 -3.94
C ARG A 252 3.92 -10.46 -3.31
N THR A 253 5.05 -11.02 -3.76
CA THR A 253 5.66 -12.16 -3.07
C THR A 253 6.76 -11.68 -2.12
N GLY A 254 6.78 -12.16 -0.89
CA GLY A 254 7.81 -11.77 0.09
C GLY A 254 7.69 -12.48 1.44
N PRO A 255 8.49 -12.04 2.44
CA PRO A 255 8.43 -12.56 3.81
C PRO A 255 7.15 -12.13 4.52
N ALA A 256 6.61 -13.00 5.39
CA ALA A 256 5.35 -12.76 6.09
C ALA A 256 5.36 -11.49 6.95
N ILE A 257 6.50 -11.15 7.53
CA ILE A 257 6.66 -9.94 8.34
C ILE A 257 6.31 -8.65 7.59
N GLN A 258 6.34 -8.63 6.25
CA GLN A 258 5.94 -7.47 5.46
C GLN A 258 4.51 -7.00 5.77
N ASP A 259 3.59 -7.91 5.98
CA ASP A 259 2.19 -7.58 6.29
C ASP A 259 1.94 -7.35 7.80
N LEU A 260 2.97 -7.45 8.64
CA LEU A 260 2.89 -7.27 10.09
C LEU A 260 3.57 -6.00 10.58
N TRP A 261 4.75 -5.65 10.03
CA TRP A 261 5.56 -4.57 10.60
C TRP A 261 4.92 -3.17 10.46
N LEU A 262 4.01 -2.96 9.52
CA LEU A 262 3.32 -1.67 9.33
C LEU A 262 2.38 -1.31 10.50
N PHE A 263 2.09 -2.24 11.39
CA PHE A 263 1.39 -2.01 12.66
C PHE A 263 2.34 -1.62 13.80
N LEU A 264 3.65 -1.78 13.61
CA LEU A 264 4.66 -1.58 14.65
C LEU A 264 5.23 -0.15 14.58
N SER A 265 4.48 0.80 15.17
CA SER A 265 4.91 2.21 15.30
C SER A 265 5.22 2.56 16.76
N GLY A 266 5.88 3.70 16.98
CA GLY A 266 6.25 4.17 18.32
C GLY A 266 7.62 3.69 18.76
N ASP A 267 7.90 3.82 20.07
CA ASP A 267 9.15 3.36 20.64
C ASP A 267 9.25 1.81 20.66
N ARG A 268 10.46 1.31 20.93
CA ARG A 268 10.74 -0.13 20.90
C ARG A 268 9.86 -0.94 21.85
N GLN A 269 9.55 -0.43 23.04
CA GLN A 269 8.72 -1.14 24.01
C GLN A 269 7.28 -1.27 23.49
N TYR A 270 6.78 -0.20 22.88
CA TYR A 270 5.45 -0.16 22.29
C TYR A 270 5.35 -1.05 21.05
N GLN A 271 6.34 -1.03 20.18
CA GLN A 271 6.42 -1.97 19.05
C GLN A 271 6.43 -3.43 19.51
N GLN A 272 7.19 -3.73 20.58
CA GLN A 272 7.29 -5.06 21.15
C GLN A 272 5.94 -5.57 21.68
N ALA A 273 5.17 -4.73 22.37
CA ALA A 273 3.85 -5.09 22.87
C ALA A 273 2.86 -5.37 21.74
N ARG A 274 2.82 -4.50 20.72
CA ARG A 274 1.97 -4.70 19.54
C ARG A 274 2.32 -5.94 18.74
N LEU A 275 3.62 -6.22 18.59
CA LEU A 275 4.08 -7.44 17.94
C LEU A 275 3.58 -8.68 18.67
N ALA A 276 3.65 -8.70 20.00
CA ALA A 276 3.14 -9.81 20.79
C ALA A 276 1.64 -10.02 20.57
N ASP A 277 0.82 -8.96 20.68
CA ASP A 277 -0.62 -9.04 20.45
C ASP A 277 -0.97 -9.54 19.04
N LEU A 278 -0.27 -9.05 18.00
CA LEU A 278 -0.47 -9.50 16.63
C LEU A 278 -0.11 -10.97 16.44
N LEU A 279 1.05 -11.39 16.97
CA LEU A 279 1.54 -12.74 16.82
C LEU A 279 0.74 -13.75 17.65
N ASP A 280 0.20 -13.36 18.80
CA ASP A 280 -0.74 -14.18 19.58
C ASP A 280 -1.96 -14.57 18.73
N GLY A 281 -2.48 -13.64 17.96
CA GLY A 281 -3.56 -13.94 17.02
C GLY A 281 -3.11 -14.73 15.80
N TYR A 282 -2.00 -14.32 15.19
CA TYR A 282 -1.44 -14.89 13.97
C TYR A 282 -1.11 -16.38 14.10
N THR A 283 -0.45 -16.76 15.19
CA THR A 283 0.04 -18.12 15.43
C THR A 283 -1.07 -19.15 15.71
N MET A 284 -2.30 -18.68 15.90
CA MET A 284 -3.47 -19.58 15.94
C MET A 284 -3.73 -20.27 14.59
N PHE A 285 -3.22 -19.74 13.48
CA PHE A 285 -3.49 -20.23 12.12
C PHE A 285 -2.24 -20.59 11.32
N ARG A 286 -1.13 -19.91 11.58
CA ARG A 286 0.13 -20.11 10.87
C ARG A 286 1.31 -19.90 11.82
N GLU A 287 2.28 -20.80 11.79
CA GLU A 287 3.54 -20.60 12.50
C GLU A 287 4.27 -19.37 11.95
N PHE A 288 4.89 -18.61 12.84
CA PHE A 288 5.72 -17.46 12.50
C PHE A 288 7.19 -17.81 12.73
N ASP A 289 8.05 -17.53 11.75
CA ASP A 289 9.50 -17.68 11.91
C ASP A 289 10.09 -16.41 12.54
N PRO A 290 10.54 -16.44 13.81
CA PRO A 290 11.09 -15.25 14.48
C PRO A 290 12.33 -14.66 13.78
N THR A 291 12.97 -15.44 12.89
CA THR A 291 14.11 -14.94 12.08
C THR A 291 13.66 -13.74 11.20
N GLU A 292 12.40 -13.71 10.76
CA GLU A 292 11.84 -12.62 9.96
C GLU A 292 11.87 -11.25 10.67
N LEU A 293 11.92 -11.21 12.00
CA LEU A 293 12.01 -9.97 12.77
C LEU A 293 13.27 -9.15 12.45
N ARG A 294 14.30 -9.80 11.94
CA ARG A 294 15.52 -9.13 11.43
C ARG A 294 15.25 -8.25 10.20
N LEU A 295 14.16 -8.49 9.50
CA LEU A 295 13.80 -7.75 8.29
C LEU A 295 13.01 -6.47 8.56
N VAL A 296 12.52 -6.23 9.77
CA VAL A 296 11.65 -5.09 10.08
C VAL A 296 12.29 -3.77 9.66
N GLU A 297 13.51 -3.48 10.11
CA GLU A 297 14.19 -2.22 9.78
C GLU A 297 14.69 -2.19 8.33
N ALA A 298 15.03 -3.33 7.74
CA ALA A 298 15.34 -3.43 6.31
C ALA A 298 14.11 -3.10 5.43
N LEU A 299 12.94 -3.62 5.76
CA LEU A 299 11.68 -3.34 5.08
C LEU A 299 11.25 -1.88 5.27
N ARG A 300 11.42 -1.34 6.48
CA ARG A 300 11.16 0.08 6.77
C ARG A 300 12.05 0.99 5.90
N THR A 301 13.34 0.69 5.82
CA THR A 301 14.29 1.45 5.00
C THR A 301 13.93 1.36 3.52
N LEU A 302 13.60 0.17 3.02
CA LEU A 302 13.13 -0.01 1.64
C LEU A 302 11.88 0.80 1.34
N ARG A 303 10.91 0.84 2.28
CA ARG A 303 9.70 1.64 2.14
C ARG A 303 10.01 3.13 2.03
N ILE A 304 10.94 3.66 2.85
CA ILE A 304 11.37 5.08 2.80
C ILE A 304 11.94 5.42 1.42
N ILE A 305 12.83 4.59 0.89
CA ILE A 305 13.45 4.79 -0.43
C ILE A 305 12.39 4.70 -1.52
N HIS A 306 11.57 3.66 -1.49
CA HIS A 306 10.53 3.42 -2.49
C HIS A 306 9.48 4.53 -2.50
N TYR A 307 9.06 4.99 -1.32
CA TYR A 307 8.06 6.06 -1.19
C TYR A 307 8.55 7.39 -1.76
N ALA A 308 9.84 7.73 -1.55
CA ALA A 308 10.42 8.93 -2.15
C ALA A 308 10.40 8.88 -3.69
N ALA A 309 10.73 7.72 -4.27
CA ALA A 309 10.64 7.52 -5.72
C ALA A 309 9.20 7.54 -6.22
N TRP A 310 8.26 6.95 -5.46
CA TRP A 310 6.83 6.97 -5.75
C TRP A 310 6.26 8.39 -5.78
N LEU A 311 6.62 9.22 -4.81
CA LEU A 311 6.24 10.64 -4.77
C LEU A 311 6.81 11.41 -5.96
N ASP A 312 8.10 11.26 -6.24
CA ASP A 312 8.77 12.02 -7.30
C ASP A 312 8.24 11.67 -8.70
N LYS A 313 7.93 10.40 -8.97
CA LYS A 313 7.32 9.96 -10.23
C LYS A 313 5.99 10.64 -10.55
N ARG A 314 5.28 11.14 -9.54
CA ARG A 314 3.93 11.74 -9.66
C ARG A 314 3.89 13.24 -9.40
N ARG A 315 5.05 13.82 -9.07
CA ARG A 315 5.15 15.22 -8.63
C ARG A 315 4.59 16.26 -9.61
N GLU A 316 4.59 15.94 -10.91
CA GLU A 316 4.08 16.83 -11.94
C GLU A 316 2.55 16.77 -12.09
N GLU A 317 1.87 15.81 -11.45
CA GLU A 317 0.42 15.70 -11.50
C GLU A 317 -0.26 16.76 -10.63
N PRO A 318 -1.26 17.52 -11.15
CA PRO A 318 -1.90 18.60 -10.40
C PRO A 318 -2.48 18.16 -9.04
N ALA A 319 -3.11 17.00 -8.99
CA ALA A 319 -3.64 16.45 -7.74
C ALA A 319 -2.54 16.15 -6.71
N PHE A 320 -1.36 15.73 -7.18
CA PHE A 320 -0.19 15.48 -6.34
C PHE A 320 0.43 16.76 -5.81
N GLN A 321 0.58 17.79 -6.66
CA GLN A 321 1.10 19.08 -6.25
C GLN A 321 0.22 19.74 -5.18
N GLN A 322 -1.10 19.56 -5.30
CA GLN A 322 -2.05 20.06 -4.31
C GLN A 322 -1.97 19.29 -2.98
N ALA A 323 -1.82 17.97 -3.04
CA ALA A 323 -1.78 17.10 -1.86
C ALA A 323 -0.42 17.14 -1.15
N PHE A 324 0.68 17.31 -1.89
CA PHE A 324 2.05 17.26 -1.40
C PHE A 324 2.88 18.51 -1.74
N PRO A 325 2.41 19.74 -1.39
CA PRO A 325 3.06 20.98 -1.78
C PRO A 325 4.48 21.12 -1.20
N TRP A 326 4.82 20.40 -0.15
CA TRP A 326 6.13 20.37 0.50
C TRP A 326 7.21 19.64 -0.31
N LEU A 327 6.85 18.83 -1.34
CA LEU A 327 7.80 18.16 -2.23
C LEU A 327 8.70 19.12 -3.00
N GLU A 328 8.26 20.36 -3.22
CA GLU A 328 9.04 21.39 -3.91
C GLU A 328 10.10 22.06 -3.00
N SER A 329 10.12 21.73 -1.70
CA SER A 329 11.05 22.35 -0.75
C SER A 329 12.38 21.59 -0.67
N ASN A 330 13.50 22.32 -0.58
CA ASN A 330 14.81 21.71 -0.29
C ASN A 330 14.80 20.96 1.03
N ARG A 331 13.99 21.40 2.00
CA ARG A 331 13.85 20.76 3.31
C ARG A 331 13.38 19.31 3.21
N TYR A 332 12.57 18.96 2.21
CA TYR A 332 12.12 17.57 2.00
C TYR A 332 13.32 16.62 1.84
N TRP A 333 14.33 17.03 1.04
CA TRP A 333 15.51 16.19 0.81
C TRP A 333 16.41 16.10 2.03
N ASP A 334 16.54 17.19 2.80
CA ASP A 334 17.28 17.19 4.06
C ASP A 334 16.64 16.22 5.07
N ASP A 335 15.31 16.30 5.24
CA ASP A 335 14.54 15.45 6.15
C ASP A 335 14.58 13.98 5.67
N HIS A 336 14.50 13.71 4.35
CA HIS A 336 14.61 12.37 3.78
C HIS A 336 16.00 11.74 4.04
N ILE A 337 17.08 12.51 3.81
CA ILE A 337 18.45 12.04 4.08
C ILE A 337 18.65 11.80 5.58
N LEU A 338 18.08 12.65 6.43
CA LEU A 338 18.14 12.46 7.88
C LEU A 338 17.46 11.16 8.29
N ALA A 339 16.23 10.91 7.81
CA ALA A 339 15.50 9.66 8.08
C ALA A 339 16.30 8.42 7.62
N LEU A 340 16.96 8.48 6.47
CA LEU A 340 17.83 7.38 6.00
C LEU A 340 19.08 7.17 6.86
N LYS A 341 19.66 8.24 7.42
CA LYS A 341 20.77 8.13 8.38
C LYS A 341 20.34 7.49 9.70
N GLU A 342 19.14 7.85 10.18
CA GLU A 342 18.55 7.22 11.36
C GLU A 342 18.29 5.73 11.10
N GLN A 343 17.78 5.38 9.92
CA GLN A 343 17.62 3.98 9.52
C GLN A 343 18.95 3.22 9.41
N SER A 344 20.02 3.88 8.98
CA SER A 344 21.35 3.25 8.99
C SER A 344 21.80 2.81 10.40
N SER A 345 21.41 3.56 11.43
CA SER A 345 21.65 3.17 12.81
C SER A 345 20.70 2.09 13.30
N ALA A 346 19.40 2.20 12.94
CA ALA A 346 18.39 1.23 13.32
C ALA A 346 18.65 -0.18 12.75
N LEU A 347 19.21 -0.27 11.53
CA LEU A 347 19.64 -1.53 10.93
C LEU A 347 20.72 -2.27 11.72
N ASP A 348 21.53 -1.55 12.52
CA ASP A 348 22.59 -2.15 13.36
C ASP A 348 22.07 -2.53 14.77
N GLU A 349 20.82 -2.20 15.12
CA GLU A 349 20.21 -2.55 16.39
C GLU A 349 19.78 -4.01 16.46
N GLU A 350 19.69 -4.54 17.69
CA GLU A 350 19.09 -5.86 17.91
C GLU A 350 17.64 -5.90 17.39
N PRO A 351 17.22 -6.94 16.66
CA PRO A 351 15.85 -7.07 16.18
C PRO A 351 14.85 -7.09 17.33
N LEU A 352 13.59 -6.84 17.03
CA LEU A 352 12.48 -7.11 17.96
C LEU A 352 12.51 -8.59 18.36
N ARG A 353 11.97 -8.91 19.53
CA ARG A 353 11.93 -10.28 20.05
C ARG A 353 10.46 -10.71 20.24
N TRP A 354 10.23 -11.96 20.00
CA TRP A 354 8.97 -12.63 20.33
C TRP A 354 9.32 -13.98 20.94
N ASP A 355 8.97 -14.17 22.24
CA ASP A 355 9.32 -15.33 23.08
C ASP A 355 8.08 -16.19 23.29
#